data_f9efd8710c32d48f90c663bd732d4197
#
_entry.id   f9efd8710c32d48f90c663bd732d4197
#
_cell.length_a   1.000
_cell.length_b   1.000
_cell.length_c   1.000
_cell.angle_alpha   90.00
_cell.angle_beta   90.00
_cell.angle_gamma   90.00
#
_symmetry.space_group_name_H-M   'P 1'
#
loop_
_entity.id
_entity.type
_entity.pdbx_description
1 polymer ?
#
loop_
_entity_poly.entity_id
_entity_poly.type
_entity_poly.pdbx_seq_one_letter_code
_entity_poly.pdbx_strand_id
1 'polypeptide(L)'
;CQVCGLVLDLFNLVELVDHIQGFVNQYFYICNYFHLDPNNPIPSAHYEYYQHKKVDNQQILEYIDLCTTNKVLIDDKWSLRSIPSHIVEEYSLDYDEALDAYIIPVGDKGFIQRFNNDRKPKYNRSYDLRDYFFANRFYNSLPFIITEGEIDALSLLACDYPNVIALGGVTKLKHFYEEFLKNNSATIILALDLDEAGSNAFTLAKIISSKVGLSPPINLWNLFKEPLPENIKDINDLLIFNQPLLQKTLMTIKKDYTHEKNK
;
A
#
# COMPACT_ATOMS: atom_id res chain seq x y z
N CYS A 1 -6.36 -23.26 -8.47
CA CYS A 1 -7.36 -24.31 -8.73
C CYS A 1 -8.75 -23.78 -8.41
N GLN A 2 -9.66 -23.82 -9.39
CA GLN A 2 -11.04 -23.30 -9.21
C GLN A 2 -11.89 -24.18 -8.27
N VAL A 3 -11.48 -25.41 -8.02
CA VAL A 3 -12.27 -26.36 -7.18
C VAL A 3 -11.89 -26.28 -5.71
N CYS A 4 -10.58 -26.17 -5.38
CA CYS A 4 -10.11 -26.19 -3.99
C CYS A 4 -9.57 -24.83 -3.50
N GLY A 5 -9.57 -23.80 -4.35
CA GLY A 5 -9.04 -22.47 -4.01
C GLY A 5 -7.52 -22.38 -3.88
N LEU A 6 -6.78 -23.48 -4.07
CA LEU A 6 -5.34 -23.50 -3.93
C LEU A 6 -4.67 -22.69 -5.04
N VAL A 7 -3.86 -21.71 -4.67
CA VAL A 7 -3.01 -20.93 -5.58
C VAL A 7 -1.57 -21.38 -5.35
N LEU A 8 -0.95 -21.95 -6.38
CA LEU A 8 0.43 -22.41 -6.34
C LEU A 8 1.21 -21.72 -7.46
N ASP A 9 2.43 -21.34 -7.18
CA ASP A 9 3.39 -21.07 -8.23
C ASP A 9 3.96 -22.39 -8.79
N LEU A 10 4.79 -22.30 -9.82
CA LEU A 10 5.35 -23.49 -10.47
C LEU A 10 6.24 -24.31 -9.53
N PHE A 11 6.95 -23.67 -8.60
CA PHE A 11 7.83 -24.32 -7.64
C PHE A 11 7.01 -25.10 -6.60
N ASN A 12 5.97 -24.47 -6.04
CA ASN A 12 5.06 -25.14 -5.12
C ASN A 12 4.32 -26.31 -5.80
N LEU A 13 4.00 -26.18 -7.09
CA LEU A 13 3.37 -27.27 -7.85
C LEU A 13 4.31 -28.47 -7.98
N VAL A 14 5.58 -28.23 -8.31
CA VAL A 14 6.62 -29.29 -8.42
C VAL A 14 6.85 -29.97 -7.08
N GLU A 15 6.84 -29.24 -5.96
CA GLU A 15 6.93 -29.81 -4.63
C GLU A 15 5.74 -30.74 -4.31
N LEU A 16 4.53 -30.27 -4.64
CA LEU A 16 3.30 -30.99 -4.33
C LEU A 16 3.12 -32.25 -5.18
N VAL A 17 3.44 -32.17 -6.48
CA VAL A 17 3.16 -33.26 -7.45
C VAL A 17 4.34 -34.22 -7.58
N ASP A 18 5.54 -33.67 -7.69
CA ASP A 18 6.76 -34.44 -7.97
C ASP A 18 7.62 -34.68 -6.73
N HIS A 19 7.18 -34.15 -5.56
CA HIS A 19 7.84 -34.28 -4.25
C HIS A 19 9.29 -33.78 -4.22
N ILE A 20 9.64 -32.80 -5.09
CA ILE A 20 10.98 -32.24 -5.16
C ILE A 20 11.05 -31.04 -4.22
N GLN A 21 11.86 -31.13 -3.18
CA GLN A 21 12.03 -30.10 -2.19
C GLN A 21 13.25 -29.22 -2.45
N GLY A 22 13.14 -27.95 -2.07
CA GLY A 22 14.21 -26.97 -2.14
C GLY A 22 14.29 -26.27 -3.49
N PHE A 23 14.31 -24.93 -3.44
CA PHE A 23 14.24 -24.04 -4.61
C PHE A 23 15.26 -24.41 -5.72
N VAL A 24 16.49 -24.74 -5.37
CA VAL A 24 17.53 -25.07 -6.35
C VAL A 24 17.20 -26.35 -7.11
N ASN A 25 16.73 -27.40 -6.40
CA ASN A 25 16.36 -28.67 -7.03
C ASN A 25 15.13 -28.50 -7.92
N GLN A 26 14.13 -27.76 -7.45
CA GLN A 26 12.93 -27.43 -8.21
C GLN A 26 13.27 -26.64 -9.46
N TYR A 27 14.18 -25.66 -9.36
CA TYR A 27 14.64 -24.86 -10.49
C TYR A 27 15.29 -25.74 -11.58
N PHE A 28 16.24 -26.60 -11.22
CA PHE A 28 16.88 -27.53 -12.16
C PHE A 28 15.88 -28.50 -12.77
N TYR A 29 14.94 -29.01 -11.96
CA TYR A 29 13.89 -29.93 -12.44
C TYR A 29 13.01 -29.22 -13.49
N ILE A 30 12.55 -28.00 -13.21
CA ILE A 30 11.75 -27.20 -14.13
C ILE A 30 12.51 -26.90 -15.43
N CYS A 31 13.79 -26.49 -15.31
CA CYS A 31 14.63 -26.26 -16.49
C CYS A 31 14.76 -27.51 -17.35
N ASN A 32 15.01 -28.68 -16.75
CA ASN A 32 15.08 -29.96 -17.48
C ASN A 32 13.74 -30.30 -18.14
N TYR A 33 12.62 -30.15 -17.43
CA TYR A 33 11.30 -30.46 -17.96
C TYR A 33 10.93 -29.63 -19.18
N PHE A 34 11.27 -28.34 -19.17
CA PHE A 34 11.01 -27.41 -20.27
C PHE A 34 12.18 -27.27 -21.26
N HIS A 35 13.20 -28.10 -21.14
CA HIS A 35 14.42 -28.06 -21.98
C HIS A 35 15.12 -26.69 -21.99
N LEU A 36 15.14 -26.03 -20.84
CA LEU A 36 15.83 -24.75 -20.63
C LEU A 36 17.25 -24.99 -20.13
N ASP A 37 18.19 -24.15 -20.59
CA ASP A 37 19.55 -24.16 -20.02
C ASP A 37 19.55 -23.40 -18.67
N PRO A 38 19.80 -24.11 -17.54
CA PRO A 38 19.77 -23.47 -16.22
C PRO A 38 20.90 -22.43 -16.02
N ASN A 39 21.93 -22.44 -16.87
CA ASN A 39 23.05 -21.51 -16.80
C ASN A 39 22.90 -20.33 -17.78
N ASN A 40 21.89 -20.38 -18.65
CA ASN A 40 21.68 -19.36 -19.66
C ASN A 40 20.31 -18.67 -19.39
N PRO A 41 20.31 -17.43 -18.87
CA PRO A 41 19.06 -16.72 -18.64
C PRO A 41 18.28 -16.60 -19.96
N ILE A 42 16.97 -16.81 -19.88
CA ILE A 42 16.05 -16.70 -21.03
C ILE A 42 16.42 -15.46 -21.86
N PRO A 43 16.65 -15.61 -23.18
CA PRO A 43 17.02 -14.49 -24.02
C PRO A 43 16.07 -13.29 -23.85
N SER A 44 16.63 -12.11 -23.89
CA SER A 44 15.92 -10.82 -23.68
C SER A 44 14.66 -10.63 -24.55
N ALA A 45 14.54 -11.34 -25.67
CA ALA A 45 13.32 -11.35 -26.49
C ALA A 45 12.06 -11.85 -25.75
N HIS A 46 12.21 -12.74 -24.75
CA HIS A 46 11.09 -13.10 -23.87
C HIS A 46 10.90 -12.13 -22.71
N TYR A 47 11.96 -11.38 -22.34
CA TYR A 47 11.86 -10.30 -21.36
C TYR A 47 11.08 -9.10 -21.92
N GLU A 48 11.16 -8.86 -23.24
CA GLU A 48 10.36 -7.83 -23.93
C GLU A 48 8.86 -8.13 -23.94
N TYR A 49 8.46 -9.40 -23.91
CA TYR A 49 7.04 -9.78 -23.80
C TYR A 49 6.46 -9.44 -22.41
N TYR A 50 7.29 -9.40 -21.39
CA TYR A 50 6.95 -8.96 -20.03
C TYR A 50 7.43 -7.53 -19.73
N GLN A 51 8.08 -6.85 -20.68
CA GLN A 51 8.11 -5.40 -20.64
C GLN A 51 6.67 -4.96 -20.81
N HIS A 52 6.07 -4.65 -19.69
CA HIS A 52 4.72 -4.14 -19.59
C HIS A 52 4.55 -3.11 -20.71
N LYS A 53 3.56 -3.28 -21.58
CA LYS A 53 3.12 -2.22 -22.49
C LYS A 53 3.09 -0.97 -21.64
N LYS A 54 3.90 0.04 -21.97
CA LYS A 54 3.71 1.37 -21.40
C LYS A 54 2.25 1.69 -21.65
N VAL A 55 1.46 1.76 -20.58
CA VAL A 55 0.10 2.25 -20.70
C VAL A 55 0.28 3.67 -21.18
N ASP A 56 -0.32 4.01 -22.32
CA ASP A 56 -0.26 5.35 -22.85
C ASP A 56 -0.90 6.28 -21.81
N ASN A 57 -0.21 7.34 -21.41
CA ASN A 57 -0.71 8.32 -20.45
C ASN A 57 -2.08 8.85 -20.88
N GLN A 58 -2.34 8.96 -22.19
CA GLN A 58 -3.63 9.35 -22.72
C GLN A 58 -4.72 8.32 -22.39
N GLN A 59 -4.44 7.02 -22.49
CA GLN A 59 -5.40 5.97 -22.12
C GLN A 59 -5.71 5.97 -20.61
N ILE A 60 -4.73 6.35 -19.78
CA ILE A 60 -4.93 6.51 -18.33
C ILE A 60 -5.89 7.66 -18.06
N LEU A 61 -5.66 8.81 -18.67
CA LEU A 61 -6.51 10.00 -18.52
C LEU A 61 -7.92 9.74 -19.04
N GLU A 62 -8.05 9.13 -20.23
CA GLU A 62 -9.35 8.73 -20.78
C GLU A 62 -10.11 7.77 -19.85
N TYR A 63 -9.43 6.82 -19.22
CA TYR A 63 -10.05 5.92 -18.26
C TYR A 63 -10.54 6.68 -17.01
N ILE A 64 -9.73 7.57 -16.46
CA ILE A 64 -10.10 8.40 -15.31
C ILE A 64 -11.29 9.29 -15.69
N ASP A 65 -11.27 9.96 -16.86
CA ASP A 65 -12.38 10.79 -17.33
C ASP A 65 -13.69 10.00 -17.50
N LEU A 66 -13.62 8.73 -17.91
CA LEU A 66 -14.79 7.85 -17.99
C LEU A 66 -15.37 7.53 -16.62
N CYS A 67 -14.54 7.42 -15.57
CA CYS A 67 -14.98 7.18 -14.21
C CYS A 67 -15.64 8.42 -13.59
N THR A 68 -15.20 9.63 -13.95
CA THR A 68 -15.58 10.92 -13.35
C THR A 68 -17.00 11.40 -13.70
N THR A 69 -17.78 10.62 -14.43
CA THR A 69 -19.07 11.10 -15.00
C THR A 69 -20.20 11.30 -14.00
N ASN A 70 -20.09 10.75 -12.78
CA ASN A 70 -21.15 10.84 -11.78
C ASN A 70 -20.62 11.26 -10.39
N LYS A 71 -20.47 12.58 -10.19
CA LYS A 71 -19.94 13.14 -8.94
C LYS A 71 -20.75 12.72 -7.70
N VAL A 72 -22.08 12.61 -7.79
CA VAL A 72 -22.92 12.22 -6.66
C VAL A 72 -22.62 10.78 -6.24
N LEU A 73 -22.48 9.88 -7.21
CA LEU A 73 -22.10 8.48 -6.93
C LEU A 73 -20.72 8.39 -6.29
N ILE A 74 -19.75 9.17 -6.78
CA ILE A 74 -18.38 9.19 -6.25
C ILE A 74 -18.41 9.62 -4.77
N ASP A 75 -19.05 10.73 -4.45
CA ASP A 75 -19.17 11.23 -3.08
C ASP A 75 -19.89 10.23 -2.17
N ASP A 76 -20.98 9.61 -2.63
CA ASP A 76 -21.70 8.57 -1.89
C ASP A 76 -20.82 7.37 -1.59
N LYS A 77 -20.06 6.89 -2.56
CA LYS A 77 -19.16 5.74 -2.38
C LYS A 77 -18.01 6.03 -1.42
N TRP A 78 -17.36 7.18 -1.55
CA TRP A 78 -16.28 7.58 -0.65
C TRP A 78 -16.79 7.90 0.76
N SER A 79 -18.03 8.38 0.90
CA SER A 79 -18.66 8.59 2.20
C SER A 79 -18.82 7.29 3.00
N LEU A 80 -19.01 6.14 2.32
CA LEU A 80 -19.03 4.81 2.98
C LEU A 80 -17.67 4.45 3.62
N ARG A 81 -16.60 5.09 3.17
CA ARG A 81 -15.25 5.01 3.75
C ARG A 81 -14.98 6.14 4.74
N SER A 82 -15.99 6.96 5.06
CA SER A 82 -15.85 8.17 5.88
C SER A 82 -14.80 9.16 5.33
N ILE A 83 -14.55 9.14 4.02
CA ILE A 83 -13.70 10.10 3.32
C ILE A 83 -14.57 11.27 2.89
N PRO A 84 -14.31 12.50 3.37
CA PRO A 84 -15.15 13.66 3.09
C PRO A 84 -14.93 14.21 1.68
N SER A 85 -15.95 14.87 1.12
CA SER A 85 -15.95 15.37 -0.26
C SER A 85 -14.77 16.31 -0.59
N HIS A 86 -14.27 17.08 0.38
CA HIS A 86 -13.11 17.94 0.13
C HIS A 86 -11.81 17.12 -0.13
N ILE A 87 -11.65 15.94 0.50
CA ILE A 87 -10.55 15.02 0.22
C ILE A 87 -10.78 14.33 -1.14
N VAL A 88 -12.03 13.98 -1.46
CA VAL A 88 -12.40 13.42 -2.77
C VAL A 88 -12.01 14.41 -3.88
N GLU A 89 -12.33 15.69 -3.71
CA GLU A 89 -12.00 16.76 -4.67
C GLU A 89 -10.49 17.05 -4.72
N GLU A 90 -9.82 17.18 -3.57
CA GLU A 90 -8.39 17.51 -3.50
C GLU A 90 -7.51 16.47 -4.18
N TYR A 91 -7.86 15.18 -4.01
CA TYR A 91 -7.10 14.05 -4.59
C TYR A 91 -7.70 13.53 -5.89
N SER A 92 -8.74 14.20 -6.43
CA SER A 92 -9.46 13.78 -7.64
C SER A 92 -9.88 12.32 -7.60
N LEU A 93 -10.39 11.88 -6.43
CA LEU A 93 -10.79 10.49 -6.23
C LEU A 93 -12.01 10.16 -7.07
N ASP A 94 -12.05 8.96 -7.60
CA ASP A 94 -13.10 8.49 -8.50
C ASP A 94 -13.68 7.13 -8.08
N TYR A 95 -14.69 6.68 -8.81
CA TYR A 95 -15.30 5.39 -8.62
C TYR A 95 -15.70 4.76 -9.95
N ASP A 96 -15.18 3.57 -10.23
CA ASP A 96 -15.58 2.76 -11.37
C ASP A 96 -16.79 1.91 -10.99
N GLU A 97 -17.98 2.33 -11.46
CA GLU A 97 -19.24 1.64 -11.18
C GLU A 97 -19.28 0.23 -11.80
N ALA A 98 -18.72 0.07 -12.99
CA ALA A 98 -18.75 -1.20 -13.73
C ALA A 98 -17.88 -2.27 -13.04
N LEU A 99 -16.76 -1.86 -12.45
CA LEU A 99 -15.85 -2.74 -11.73
C LEU A 99 -16.10 -2.78 -10.22
N ASP A 100 -17.00 -1.92 -9.70
CA ASP A 100 -17.21 -1.72 -8.26
C ASP A 100 -15.89 -1.44 -7.55
N ALA A 101 -15.19 -0.39 -7.99
CA ALA A 101 -13.83 -0.10 -7.54
C ALA A 101 -13.63 1.39 -7.23
N TYR A 102 -13.00 1.67 -6.10
CA TYR A 102 -12.47 2.97 -5.76
C TYR A 102 -11.25 3.27 -6.61
N ILE A 103 -11.19 4.46 -7.20
CA ILE A 103 -10.08 4.90 -8.06
C ILE A 103 -9.34 6.03 -7.35
N ILE A 104 -8.01 5.86 -7.25
CA ILE A 104 -7.10 6.87 -6.72
C ILE A 104 -6.16 7.24 -7.85
N PRO A 105 -6.36 8.40 -8.50
CA PRO A 105 -5.48 8.87 -9.56
C PRO A 105 -4.08 9.21 -9.04
N VAL A 106 -3.07 9.03 -9.87
CA VAL A 106 -1.68 9.34 -9.59
C VAL A 106 -1.15 10.31 -10.66
N GLY A 107 -1.78 11.47 -10.72
CA GLY A 107 -1.51 12.47 -11.75
C GLY A 107 -1.65 11.88 -13.15
N ASP A 108 -0.67 12.17 -14.00
CA ASP A 108 -0.56 11.63 -15.37
C ASP A 108 0.15 10.27 -15.45
N LYS A 109 0.54 9.69 -14.30
CA LYS A 109 1.33 8.45 -14.24
C LYS A 109 0.49 7.20 -14.20
N GLY A 110 -0.73 7.30 -13.72
CA GLY A 110 -1.61 6.16 -13.61
C GLY A 110 -2.66 6.28 -12.52
N PHE A 111 -3.16 5.15 -12.10
CA PHE A 111 -4.20 5.05 -11.07
C PHE A 111 -4.04 3.78 -10.24
N ILE A 112 -4.66 3.80 -9.08
CA ILE A 112 -4.80 2.68 -8.17
C ILE A 112 -6.28 2.35 -8.10
N GLN A 113 -6.65 1.09 -8.35
CA GLN A 113 -8.01 0.57 -8.18
C GLN A 113 -8.07 -0.27 -6.91
N ARG A 114 -9.03 0.00 -6.05
CA ARG A 114 -9.36 -0.81 -4.89
C ARG A 114 -10.76 -1.39 -5.09
N PHE A 115 -10.82 -2.68 -5.42
CA PHE A 115 -12.10 -3.38 -5.61
C PHE A 115 -12.88 -3.49 -4.30
N ASN A 116 -14.16 -3.15 -4.35
CA ASN A 116 -15.06 -3.20 -3.21
C ASN A 116 -15.74 -4.57 -3.06
N ASN A 117 -15.68 -5.39 -4.09
CA ASN A 117 -16.20 -6.76 -4.13
C ASN A 117 -15.16 -7.79 -3.67
N ASP A 118 -15.52 -9.08 -3.69
CA ASP A 118 -14.65 -10.20 -3.28
C ASP A 118 -13.57 -10.57 -4.31
N ARG A 119 -13.33 -9.73 -5.30
CA ARG A 119 -12.30 -9.95 -6.32
C ARG A 119 -10.91 -10.03 -5.68
N LYS A 120 -10.10 -10.94 -6.18
CA LYS A 120 -8.67 -11.06 -5.84
C LYS A 120 -7.81 -10.92 -7.10
N PRO A 121 -6.73 -10.16 -7.04
CA PRO A 121 -6.28 -9.31 -5.93
C PRO A 121 -7.26 -8.15 -5.66
N LYS A 122 -7.31 -7.68 -4.42
CA LYS A 122 -8.16 -6.55 -4.01
C LYS A 122 -7.72 -5.22 -4.61
N TYR A 123 -6.46 -5.12 -5.03
CA TYR A 123 -5.87 -3.94 -5.65
C TYR A 123 -5.36 -4.25 -7.04
N ASN A 124 -5.53 -3.28 -7.93
CA ASN A 124 -4.85 -3.21 -9.21
C ASN A 124 -4.12 -1.87 -9.29
N ARG A 125 -2.91 -1.85 -9.86
CA ARG A 125 -2.12 -0.65 -10.04
C ARG A 125 -1.62 -0.59 -11.47
N SER A 126 -1.62 0.61 -12.06
CA SER A 126 -0.99 0.77 -13.36
C SER A 126 0.52 0.47 -13.28
N TYR A 127 1.11 0.04 -14.37
CA TYR A 127 2.48 -0.49 -14.39
C TYR A 127 3.54 0.50 -13.92
N ASP A 128 3.34 1.78 -14.15
CA ASP A 128 4.31 2.83 -13.78
C ASP A 128 4.31 3.16 -12.29
N LEU A 129 3.42 2.51 -11.50
CA LEU A 129 3.28 2.76 -10.07
C LEU A 129 4.02 1.75 -9.17
N ARG A 130 4.83 0.84 -9.72
CA ARG A 130 5.52 -0.19 -8.92
C ARG A 130 6.40 0.41 -7.83
N ASP A 131 7.12 1.49 -8.14
CA ASP A 131 8.01 2.18 -7.21
C ASP A 131 7.39 3.47 -6.64
N TYR A 132 6.09 3.64 -6.85
CA TYR A 132 5.36 4.79 -6.36
C TYR A 132 4.89 4.56 -4.93
N PHE A 133 5.02 5.59 -4.11
CA PHE A 133 4.40 5.71 -2.80
C PHE A 133 3.40 6.86 -2.84
N PHE A 134 2.17 6.60 -2.40
CA PHE A 134 1.22 7.68 -2.19
C PHE A 134 1.72 8.56 -1.05
N ALA A 135 1.92 9.83 -1.29
CA ALA A 135 2.44 10.75 -0.28
C ALA A 135 1.77 12.12 -0.41
N ASN A 136 1.42 12.70 0.74
CA ASN A 136 0.97 14.08 0.81
C ASN A 136 2.13 15.04 1.08
N ARG A 137 1.84 16.35 1.06
CA ARG A 137 2.80 17.43 1.33
C ARG A 137 3.50 17.22 2.67
N PHE A 138 4.82 17.37 2.64
CA PHE A 138 5.67 17.17 3.81
C PHE A 138 5.83 18.46 4.61
N TYR A 139 5.52 18.40 5.90
CA TYR A 139 5.86 19.45 6.86
C TYR A 139 7.01 18.95 7.73
N ASN A 140 8.18 19.58 7.63
CA ASN A 140 9.42 19.16 8.31
C ASN A 140 9.33 19.09 9.84
N SER A 141 8.25 19.59 10.45
CA SER A 141 8.05 19.63 11.89
C SER A 141 7.27 18.45 12.47
N LEU A 142 6.62 17.66 11.62
CA LEU A 142 5.76 16.55 12.07
C LEU A 142 6.34 15.20 11.68
N PRO A 143 6.10 14.15 12.47
CA PRO A 143 6.43 12.77 12.09
C PRO A 143 5.71 12.39 10.78
N PHE A 144 6.30 11.44 10.04
CA PHE A 144 5.58 10.75 8.98
C PHE A 144 4.77 9.61 9.56
N ILE A 145 3.47 9.57 9.23
CA ILE A 145 2.67 8.36 9.48
C ILE A 145 2.65 7.56 8.18
N ILE A 146 3.10 6.32 8.28
CA ILE A 146 3.21 5.40 7.16
C ILE A 146 2.16 4.32 7.31
N THR A 147 1.31 4.19 6.30
CA THR A 147 0.24 3.20 6.22
C THR A 147 0.58 2.10 5.23
N GLU A 148 -0.13 0.98 5.30
CA GLU A 148 -0.01 -0.06 4.29
C GLU A 148 -0.72 0.34 3.01
N GLY A 149 -1.98 0.76 3.10
CA GLY A 149 -2.85 1.09 1.98
C GLY A 149 -3.08 2.59 1.79
N GLU A 150 -3.47 2.96 0.58
CA GLU A 150 -3.76 4.35 0.21
C GLU A 150 -5.03 4.89 0.89
N ILE A 151 -6.04 4.02 1.10
CA ILE A 151 -7.27 4.44 1.80
C ILE A 151 -7.00 4.79 3.26
N ASP A 152 -6.05 4.10 3.90
CA ASP A 152 -5.62 4.43 5.26
C ASP A 152 -4.92 5.78 5.32
N ALA A 153 -4.08 6.09 4.33
CA ALA A 153 -3.46 7.41 4.22
C ALA A 153 -4.52 8.52 4.00
N LEU A 154 -5.51 8.29 3.12
CA LEU A 154 -6.64 9.19 2.93
C LEU A 154 -7.46 9.37 4.23
N SER A 155 -7.58 8.33 5.04
CA SER A 155 -8.25 8.39 6.34
C SER A 155 -7.54 9.29 7.34
N LEU A 156 -6.20 9.29 7.34
CA LEU A 156 -5.41 10.21 8.14
C LEU A 156 -5.53 11.66 7.64
N LEU A 157 -5.56 11.85 6.32
CA LEU A 157 -5.80 13.17 5.71
C LEU A 157 -7.19 13.70 6.05
N ALA A 158 -8.22 12.85 6.04
CA ALA A 158 -9.57 13.19 6.48
C ALA A 158 -9.65 13.63 7.96
N CYS A 159 -8.62 13.29 8.74
CA CYS A 159 -8.42 13.76 10.11
C CYS A 159 -7.40 14.91 10.20
N ASP A 160 -7.15 15.64 9.12
CA ASP A 160 -6.21 16.76 9.04
C ASP A 160 -4.76 16.43 9.39
N TYR A 161 -4.32 15.18 9.27
CA TYR A 161 -2.92 14.85 9.47
C TYR A 161 -2.15 14.89 8.14
N PRO A 162 -1.21 15.84 7.96
CA PRO A 162 -0.70 16.17 6.63
C PRO A 162 0.47 15.29 6.17
N ASN A 163 1.24 14.69 7.09
CA ASN A 163 2.45 13.95 6.76
C ASN A 163 2.18 12.44 6.68
N VAL A 164 1.60 12.01 5.57
CA VAL A 164 1.23 10.61 5.37
C VAL A 164 1.90 10.01 4.14
N ILE A 165 2.25 8.73 4.24
CA ILE A 165 2.77 7.95 3.13
C ILE A 165 2.10 6.58 3.17
N ALA A 166 1.51 6.15 2.05
CA ALA A 166 1.08 4.77 1.87
C ALA A 166 2.12 3.98 1.07
N LEU A 167 2.49 2.81 1.59
CA LEU A 167 3.45 1.92 0.92
C LEU A 167 2.85 1.27 -0.33
N GLY A 168 1.55 1.01 -0.31
CA GLY A 168 0.89 0.18 -1.30
C GLY A 168 1.19 -1.31 -1.12
N GLY A 169 1.44 -1.71 0.12
CA GLY A 169 1.69 -3.06 0.60
C GLY A 169 3.00 -3.18 1.38
N VAL A 170 3.00 -4.00 2.43
CA VAL A 170 4.15 -4.19 3.36
C VAL A 170 5.42 -4.68 2.67
N THR A 171 5.31 -5.33 1.52
CA THR A 171 6.47 -5.81 0.74
C THR A 171 7.38 -4.68 0.27
N LYS A 172 6.85 -3.47 0.12
CA LYS A 172 7.62 -2.27 -0.26
C LYS A 172 8.36 -1.61 0.91
N LEU A 173 8.12 -2.03 2.14
CA LEU A 173 8.69 -1.41 3.35
C LEU A 173 10.22 -1.33 3.29
N LYS A 174 10.89 -2.41 2.89
CA LYS A 174 12.35 -2.44 2.78
C LYS A 174 12.85 -1.41 1.77
N HIS A 175 12.29 -1.38 0.58
CA HIS A 175 12.63 -0.44 -0.48
C HIS A 175 12.41 1.01 -0.02
N PHE A 176 11.29 1.27 0.67
CA PHE A 176 10.99 2.58 1.25
C PHE A 176 12.09 3.07 2.21
N TYR A 177 12.54 2.22 3.12
CA TYR A 177 13.60 2.57 4.07
C TYR A 177 14.97 2.80 3.38
N GLU A 178 15.32 1.96 2.41
CA GLU A 178 16.61 2.01 1.74
C GLU A 178 16.73 3.20 0.79
N GLU A 179 15.67 3.58 0.09
CA GLU A 179 15.73 4.63 -0.93
C GLU A 179 15.16 5.97 -0.44
N PHE A 180 14.05 5.95 0.27
CA PHE A 180 13.36 7.18 0.65
C PHE A 180 13.86 7.79 1.96
N LEU A 181 14.19 6.95 2.96
CA LEU A 181 14.63 7.41 4.27
C LEU A 181 16.16 7.54 4.43
N LYS A 182 16.93 7.05 3.50
CA LYS A 182 18.40 7.02 3.56
C LYS A 182 19.07 8.35 3.94
N ASN A 183 18.42 9.47 3.63
CA ASN A 183 18.93 10.83 3.89
C ASN A 183 17.93 11.65 4.75
N ASN A 184 16.98 11.02 5.43
CA ASN A 184 15.92 11.70 6.15
C ASN A 184 15.93 11.31 7.62
N SER A 185 16.15 12.27 8.53
CA SER A 185 16.14 12.08 9.99
C SER A 185 14.76 12.24 10.62
N ALA A 186 13.69 12.19 9.82
CA ALA A 186 12.35 12.37 10.34
C ALA A 186 11.92 11.22 11.25
N THR A 187 11.11 11.53 12.26
CA THR A 187 10.46 10.50 13.08
C THR A 187 9.41 9.77 12.27
N ILE A 188 9.44 8.44 12.31
CA ILE A 188 8.52 7.56 11.61
C ILE A 188 7.53 6.93 12.59
N ILE A 189 6.25 7.05 12.28
CA ILE A 189 5.17 6.35 12.96
C ILE A 189 4.58 5.36 11.94
N LEU A 190 4.51 4.08 12.29
CA LEU A 190 3.91 3.05 11.43
C LEU A 190 2.48 2.77 11.88
N ALA A 191 1.56 2.86 10.94
CA ALA A 191 0.14 2.56 11.06
C ALA A 191 -0.22 1.42 10.09
N LEU A 192 0.44 0.27 10.28
CA LEU A 192 0.22 -0.94 9.47
C LEU A 192 -1.00 -1.69 9.98
N ASP A 193 -1.55 -2.59 9.17
CA ASP A 193 -2.73 -3.37 9.51
C ASP A 193 -2.50 -4.20 10.80
N LEU A 194 -3.56 -4.39 11.58
CA LEU A 194 -3.55 -5.15 12.84
C LEU A 194 -3.65 -6.66 12.56
N ASP A 195 -2.76 -7.16 11.71
CA ASP A 195 -2.66 -8.56 11.37
C ASP A 195 -1.21 -9.08 11.51
N GLU A 196 -1.00 -10.35 11.18
CA GLU A 196 0.32 -10.97 11.25
C GLU A 196 1.31 -10.31 10.27
N ALA A 197 0.87 -9.94 9.07
CA ALA A 197 1.73 -9.32 8.06
C ALA A 197 2.21 -7.94 8.54
N GLY A 198 1.31 -7.09 9.06
CA GLY A 198 1.64 -5.80 9.64
C GLY A 198 2.57 -5.90 10.86
N SER A 199 2.35 -6.89 11.74
CA SER A 199 3.21 -7.15 12.89
C SER A 199 4.63 -7.57 12.48
N ASN A 200 4.75 -8.46 11.51
CA ASN A 200 6.04 -8.88 10.94
C ASN A 200 6.75 -7.72 10.25
N ALA A 201 6.02 -6.90 9.49
CA ALA A 201 6.56 -5.72 8.85
C ALA A 201 7.05 -4.66 9.86
N PHE A 202 6.34 -4.46 10.97
CA PHE A 202 6.79 -3.58 12.04
C PHE A 202 8.11 -4.06 12.65
N THR A 203 8.24 -5.36 12.91
CA THR A 203 9.47 -5.97 13.40
C THR A 203 10.62 -5.79 12.41
N LEU A 204 10.37 -6.00 11.13
CA LEU A 204 11.33 -5.78 10.05
C LEU A 204 11.77 -4.31 9.99
N ALA A 205 10.84 -3.36 10.12
CA ALA A 205 11.14 -1.94 10.12
C ALA A 205 12.12 -1.54 11.24
N LYS A 206 11.97 -2.08 12.45
CA LYS A 206 12.92 -1.87 13.54
C LYS A 206 14.34 -2.35 13.20
N ILE A 207 14.44 -3.53 12.58
CA ILE A 207 15.73 -4.10 12.18
C ILE A 207 16.38 -3.23 11.10
N ILE A 208 15.61 -2.80 10.09
CA ILE A 208 16.14 -1.97 9.01
C ILE A 208 16.55 -0.59 9.53
N SER A 209 15.71 0.06 10.34
CA SER A 209 16.02 1.36 10.95
C SER A 209 17.36 1.33 11.69
N SER A 210 17.59 0.30 12.51
CA SER A 210 18.87 0.12 13.22
C SER A 210 20.05 -0.05 12.27
N LYS A 211 19.87 -0.78 11.16
CA LYS A 211 20.95 -1.00 10.18
C LYS A 211 21.32 0.25 9.39
N VAL A 212 20.36 1.13 9.13
CA VAL A 212 20.57 2.38 8.39
C VAL A 212 20.82 3.59 9.31
N GLY A 213 20.94 3.37 10.62
CA GLY A 213 21.25 4.43 11.59
C GLY A 213 20.09 5.37 11.90
N LEU A 214 18.85 4.94 11.65
CA LEU A 214 17.64 5.69 11.98
C LEU A 214 17.08 5.29 13.33
N SER A 215 16.33 6.20 13.96
CA SER A 215 15.57 5.88 15.17
C SER A 215 14.53 4.79 14.88
N PRO A 216 14.26 3.89 15.85
CA PRO A 216 13.22 2.88 15.68
C PRO A 216 11.87 3.54 15.42
N PRO A 217 11.04 2.97 14.52
CA PRO A 217 9.71 3.50 14.28
C PRO A 217 8.80 3.31 15.49
N ILE A 218 7.86 4.24 15.64
CA ILE A 218 6.81 4.19 16.66
C ILE A 218 5.63 3.43 16.06
N ASN A 219 4.98 2.55 16.83
CA ASN A 219 3.73 1.94 16.40
C ASN A 219 2.56 2.86 16.78
N LEU A 220 1.78 3.31 15.79
CA LEU A 220 0.63 4.18 16.01
C LEU A 220 -0.37 3.57 16.99
N TRP A 221 -0.60 2.25 16.89
CA TRP A 221 -1.58 1.54 17.72
C TRP A 221 -1.25 1.60 19.22
N ASN A 222 0.02 1.75 19.57
CA ASN A 222 0.46 1.91 20.97
C ASN A 222 0.24 3.33 21.53
N LEU A 223 -0.16 4.28 20.70
CA LEU A 223 -0.45 5.66 21.13
C LEU A 223 -1.91 5.84 21.57
N PHE A 224 -2.77 4.87 21.31
CA PHE A 224 -4.13 4.87 21.82
C PHE A 224 -4.11 4.49 23.32
N LYS A 225 -4.80 5.30 24.15
CA LYS A 225 -4.85 5.09 25.60
C LYS A 225 -5.80 3.99 26.02
N GLU A 226 -6.78 3.70 25.20
CA GLU A 226 -7.81 2.71 25.43
C GLU A 226 -7.67 1.57 24.42
N PRO A 227 -7.97 0.32 24.81
CA PRO A 227 -7.92 -0.79 23.86
C PRO A 227 -8.94 -0.58 22.75
N LEU A 228 -8.52 -0.85 21.53
CA LEU A 228 -9.40 -0.80 20.37
C LEU A 228 -10.24 -2.08 20.27
N PRO A 229 -11.47 -2.01 19.73
CA PRO A 229 -12.26 -3.20 19.45
C PRO A 229 -11.55 -4.16 18.49
N GLU A 230 -11.80 -5.46 18.65
CA GLU A 230 -11.17 -6.52 17.83
C GLU A 230 -11.52 -6.45 16.34
N ASN A 231 -12.62 -5.80 15.99
CA ASN A 231 -13.04 -5.63 14.60
C ASN A 231 -12.29 -4.54 13.84
N ILE A 232 -11.50 -3.71 14.55
CA ILE A 232 -10.64 -2.70 13.92
C ILE A 232 -9.38 -3.39 13.40
N LYS A 233 -9.16 -3.33 12.10
CA LYS A 233 -8.02 -3.96 11.43
C LYS A 233 -7.04 -2.97 10.85
N ASP A 234 -7.53 -1.81 10.42
CA ASP A 234 -6.77 -0.75 9.75
C ASP A 234 -7.24 0.64 10.18
N ILE A 235 -6.62 1.68 9.65
CA ILE A 235 -6.94 3.08 9.98
C ILE A 235 -8.32 3.48 9.44
N ASN A 236 -8.71 2.96 8.28
CA ASN A 236 -10.04 3.27 7.72
C ASN A 236 -11.15 2.66 8.58
N ASP A 237 -10.99 1.42 9.06
CA ASP A 237 -11.91 0.82 10.02
C ASP A 237 -12.06 1.71 11.26
N LEU A 238 -10.95 2.23 11.80
CA LEU A 238 -10.98 3.12 12.96
C LEU A 238 -11.65 4.47 12.64
N LEU A 239 -11.39 5.04 11.47
CA LEU A 239 -12.07 6.26 11.03
C LEU A 239 -13.59 6.08 10.99
N ILE A 240 -14.05 4.98 10.39
CA ILE A 240 -15.49 4.66 10.29
C ILE A 240 -16.09 4.41 11.68
N PHE A 241 -15.38 3.68 12.54
CA PHE A 241 -15.87 3.33 13.86
C PHE A 241 -15.87 4.49 14.85
N ASN A 242 -14.77 5.27 14.92
CA ASN A 242 -14.62 6.34 15.91
C ASN A 242 -13.63 7.43 15.42
N GLN A 243 -14.09 8.23 14.47
CA GLN A 243 -13.31 9.37 13.96
C GLN A 243 -12.80 10.31 15.07
N PRO A 244 -13.60 10.69 16.11
CA PRO A 244 -13.11 11.56 17.18
C PRO A 244 -11.90 10.98 17.94
N LEU A 245 -11.86 9.67 18.16
CA LEU A 245 -10.72 9.01 18.82
C LEU A 245 -9.45 9.11 17.96
N LEU A 246 -9.56 8.83 16.65
CA LEU A 246 -8.46 8.96 15.72
C LEU A 246 -7.96 10.41 15.67
N GLN A 247 -8.86 11.38 15.48
CA GLN A 247 -8.51 12.82 15.45
C GLN A 247 -7.81 13.26 16.74
N LYS A 248 -8.31 12.87 17.92
CA LYS A 248 -7.70 13.20 19.21
C LYS A 248 -6.28 12.66 19.32
N THR A 249 -6.04 11.44 18.90
CA THR A 249 -4.70 10.81 18.90
C THR A 249 -3.75 11.57 17.97
N LEU A 250 -4.19 11.88 16.75
CA LEU A 250 -3.39 12.65 15.79
C LEU A 250 -3.10 14.07 16.25
N MET A 251 -4.07 14.74 16.90
CA MET A 251 -3.84 16.06 17.54
C MET A 251 -2.81 16.01 18.65
N THR A 252 -2.77 14.92 19.44
CA THR A 252 -1.75 14.72 20.47
C THR A 252 -0.37 14.61 19.84
N ILE A 253 -0.23 13.77 18.79
CA ILE A 253 1.02 13.65 18.04
C ILE A 253 1.47 15.03 17.52
N LYS A 254 0.57 15.80 16.89
CA LYS A 254 0.91 17.14 16.40
C LYS A 254 1.45 18.05 17.52
N LYS A 255 0.79 18.07 18.67
CA LYS A 255 1.22 18.90 19.82
C LYS A 255 2.59 18.50 20.35
N ASP A 256 2.83 17.23 20.57
CA ASP A 256 4.07 16.73 21.14
C ASP A 256 5.28 17.12 20.29
N TYR A 257 5.16 16.98 18.96
CA TYR A 257 6.26 17.28 18.05
C TYR A 257 6.40 18.76 17.66
N THR A 258 5.35 19.60 17.80
CA THR A 258 5.48 21.04 17.61
C THR A 258 6.09 21.74 18.82
N HIS A 259 5.92 21.21 20.02
CA HIS A 259 6.50 21.78 21.25
C HIS A 259 7.98 21.44 21.45
N GLU A 260 8.47 20.30 20.94
CA GLU A 260 9.88 19.93 21.09
C GLU A 260 10.85 20.81 20.29
N LYS A 261 10.40 21.48 19.22
CA LYS A 261 11.25 22.40 18.44
C LYS A 261 11.33 23.82 18.97
N ASN A 262 10.55 24.16 20.00
CA ASN A 262 10.54 25.49 20.64
C ASN A 262 11.33 25.51 21.97
N LYS A 263 12.04 24.45 22.28
CA LYS A 263 13.03 24.36 23.38
C LYS A 263 14.43 24.22 22.81
#